data_abaa894bacd74acf451710817d420413
#
_entry.id   abaa894bacd74acf451710817d420413
#
_cell.length_a   1.000
_cell.length_b   1.000
_cell.length_c   1.000
_cell.angle_alpha   90.00
_cell.angle_beta   90.00
_cell.angle_gamma   90.00
#
_symmetry.space_group_name_H-M   'P 1'
#
loop_
_entity.id
_entity.type
_entity.pdbx_description
1 polymer ?
#
loop_
_entity_poly.entity_id
_entity_poly.type
_entity_poly.pdbx_seq_one_letter_code
_entity_poly.pdbx_strand_id
1 'polypeptide(L)'
;AAEFERAFADAQRIIASMPGYLGHELQRCLERPGHYMLLVRWASVADHEIGFRQSSRYQEWRRLLHRFYDPFPTVLHYEQVC
;
A
#
# COMPACT_ATOMS: atom_id res chain seq x y z
N ALA A 1 3.31 14.13 -3.01
CA ALA A 1 4.45 15.01 -2.97
C ALA A 1 5.70 14.30 -2.43
N ALA A 2 6.83 15.02 -2.39
CA ALA A 2 8.11 14.42 -2.04
C ALA A 2 8.14 13.79 -0.65
N GLU A 3 7.45 14.39 0.32
CA GLU A 3 7.41 13.85 1.68
C GLU A 3 6.71 12.50 1.74
N PHE A 4 5.60 12.36 1.02
CA PHE A 4 4.89 11.09 0.95
C PHE A 4 5.76 10.02 0.30
N GLU A 5 6.43 10.37 -0.80
CA GLU A 5 7.28 9.42 -1.51
C GLU A 5 8.44 8.95 -0.65
N ARG A 6 9.02 9.83 0.16
CA ARG A 6 10.07 9.44 1.10
C ARG A 6 9.54 8.53 2.21
N ALA A 7 8.37 8.86 2.76
CA ALA A 7 7.75 8.01 3.77
C ALA A 7 7.39 6.64 3.20
N PHE A 8 6.91 6.60 1.95
CA PHE A 8 6.59 5.35 1.29
C PHE A 8 7.84 4.51 1.02
N ALA A 9 8.96 5.14 0.70
CA ALA A 9 10.22 4.42 0.50
C ALA A 9 10.61 3.62 1.74
N ASP A 10 10.33 4.13 2.93
CA ASP A 10 10.55 3.39 4.18
C ASP A 10 9.44 2.37 4.42
N ALA A 11 8.19 2.76 4.23
CA ALA A 11 7.03 1.90 4.51
C ALA A 11 6.99 0.67 3.60
N GLN A 12 7.45 0.77 2.36
CA GLN A 12 7.38 -0.35 1.42
C GLN A 12 8.15 -1.59 1.91
N ARG A 13 9.16 -1.41 2.75
CA ARG A 13 9.91 -2.53 3.32
C ARG A 13 9.04 -3.37 4.24
N ILE A 14 8.07 -2.74 4.88
CA ILE A 14 7.15 -3.43 5.80
C ILE A 14 6.25 -4.37 5.00
N ILE A 15 5.59 -3.85 3.97
CA ILE A 15 4.65 -4.65 3.19
C ILE A 15 5.39 -5.75 2.40
N ALA A 16 6.60 -5.45 1.92
CA ALA A 16 7.41 -6.43 1.19
C ALA A 16 7.89 -7.59 2.05
N SER A 17 7.86 -7.44 3.37
CA SER A 17 8.27 -8.52 4.28
C SER A 17 7.14 -9.48 4.63
N MET A 18 5.92 -9.21 4.18
CA MET A 18 4.75 -10.00 4.58
C MET A 18 4.62 -11.30 3.79
N PRO A 19 4.17 -12.39 4.45
CA PRO A 19 3.85 -13.63 3.72
C PRO A 19 2.78 -13.38 2.67
N GLY A 20 2.95 -13.98 1.51
CA GLY A 20 2.01 -13.84 0.39
C GLY A 20 2.19 -12.59 -0.45
N TYR A 21 3.06 -11.68 -0.06
CA TYR A 21 3.40 -10.53 -0.87
C TYR A 21 4.17 -10.98 -2.11
N LEU A 22 3.74 -10.51 -3.29
CA LEU A 22 4.36 -10.86 -4.57
C LEU A 22 5.05 -9.68 -5.26
N GLY A 23 4.61 -8.46 -4.98
CA GLY A 23 5.19 -7.27 -5.57
C GLY A 23 4.26 -6.08 -5.40
N HIS A 24 4.77 -4.90 -5.69
CA HIS A 24 3.96 -3.68 -5.66
C HIS A 24 4.54 -2.64 -6.59
N GLU A 25 3.70 -1.65 -6.90
CA GLU A 25 4.16 -0.42 -7.52
C GLU A 25 3.32 0.75 -7.03
N LEU A 26 3.96 1.88 -6.86
CA LEU A 26 3.31 3.14 -6.50
C LEU A 26 3.36 4.03 -7.73
N GLN A 27 2.21 4.48 -8.20
CA GLN A 27 2.11 5.33 -9.36
C GLN A 27 1.56 6.70 -8.98
N ARG A 28 2.14 7.74 -9.56
CA ARG A 28 1.68 9.11 -9.39
C ARG A 28 0.67 9.43 -10.48
N CYS A 29 -0.46 10.03 -10.10
CA CYS A 29 -1.43 10.50 -11.08
C CYS A 29 -0.88 11.75 -11.78
N LEU A 30 -0.87 11.73 -13.10
CA LEU A 30 -0.35 12.85 -13.87
C LEU A 30 -1.34 14.02 -13.93
N GLU A 31 -2.64 13.73 -13.95
CA GLU A 31 -3.69 14.74 -14.06
C GLU A 31 -4.03 15.41 -12.73
N ARG A 32 -3.75 14.76 -11.61
CA ARG A 32 -4.13 15.25 -10.28
C ARG A 32 -2.92 15.26 -9.35
N PRO A 33 -2.29 16.43 -9.16
CA PRO A 33 -1.16 16.52 -8.24
C PRO A 33 -1.50 16.02 -6.84
N GLY A 34 -0.60 15.26 -6.24
CA GLY A 34 -0.79 14.71 -4.90
C GLY A 34 -1.62 13.44 -4.85
N HIS A 35 -2.11 12.94 -5.99
CA HIS A 35 -2.85 11.67 -6.05
C HIS A 35 -1.92 10.54 -6.46
N TYR A 36 -2.06 9.41 -5.77
CA TYR A 36 -1.26 8.22 -6.04
C TYR A 36 -2.15 7.00 -6.09
N MET A 37 -1.69 5.98 -6.83
CA MET A 37 -2.29 4.65 -6.83
C MET A 37 -1.25 3.65 -6.38
N LEU A 38 -1.59 2.85 -5.36
CA LEU A 38 -0.74 1.76 -4.92
C LEU A 38 -1.36 0.44 -5.39
N LEU A 39 -0.62 -0.28 -6.23
CA LEU A 39 -0.99 -1.61 -6.64
C LEU A 39 -0.11 -2.62 -5.90
N VAL A 40 -0.72 -3.52 -5.16
CA VAL A 40 0.00 -4.58 -4.45
C VAL A 40 -0.50 -5.92 -4.94
N ARG A 41 0.42 -6.82 -5.27
CA ARG A 41 0.09 -8.18 -5.65
C ARG A 41 0.26 -9.10 -4.47
N TRP A 42 -0.80 -9.84 -4.16
CA TRP A 42 -0.85 -10.81 -3.07
C TRP A 42 -1.17 -12.19 -3.62
N ALA A 43 -0.64 -13.23 -2.97
CA ALA A 43 -0.97 -14.60 -3.34
C ALA A 43 -2.45 -14.89 -3.15
N SER A 44 -3.09 -14.24 -2.16
CA SER A 44 -4.54 -14.36 -1.94
C SER A 44 -5.06 -13.09 -1.26
N VAL A 45 -6.38 -12.87 -1.34
CA VAL A 45 -7.03 -11.77 -0.63
C VAL A 45 -6.83 -11.91 0.89
N ALA A 46 -6.86 -13.14 1.40
CA ALA A 46 -6.67 -13.41 2.83
C ALA A 46 -5.28 -12.96 3.31
N ASP A 47 -4.24 -13.08 2.49
CA ASP A 47 -2.91 -12.60 2.86
C ASP A 47 -2.91 -11.11 3.13
N HIS A 48 -3.68 -10.34 2.38
CA HIS A 48 -3.81 -8.92 2.61
C HIS A 48 -4.73 -8.61 3.79
N GLU A 49 -5.97 -9.09 3.76
CA GLU A 49 -6.98 -8.67 4.75
C GLU A 49 -6.75 -9.25 6.13
N ILE A 50 -6.25 -10.46 6.20
CA ILE A 50 -6.02 -11.14 7.49
C ILE A 50 -4.55 -11.09 7.83
N GLY A 51 -3.69 -11.54 6.92
CA GLY A 51 -2.26 -11.62 7.17
C GLY A 51 -1.63 -10.27 7.44
N PHE A 52 -1.84 -9.29 6.56
CA PHE A 52 -1.22 -7.98 6.70
C PHE A 52 -2.03 -7.05 7.58
N ARG A 53 -3.29 -6.82 7.28
CA ARG A 53 -4.08 -5.79 7.96
C ARG A 53 -4.31 -6.08 9.44
N GLN A 54 -4.24 -7.33 9.85
CA GLN A 54 -4.39 -7.71 11.26
C GLN A 54 -3.05 -7.96 11.95
N SER A 55 -1.94 -7.65 11.29
CA SER A 55 -0.61 -7.86 11.85
C SER A 55 -0.09 -6.63 12.57
N SER A 56 0.93 -6.83 13.44
CA SER A 56 1.63 -5.72 14.07
C SER A 56 2.41 -4.89 13.04
N ARG A 57 2.83 -5.52 11.93
CA ARG A 57 3.52 -4.82 10.85
C ARG A 57 2.61 -3.77 10.18
N TYR A 58 1.31 -4.06 10.09
CA TYR A 58 0.37 -3.08 9.54
C TYR A 58 0.30 -1.82 10.41
N GLN A 59 0.47 -1.93 11.72
CA GLN A 59 0.46 -0.77 12.61
C GLN A 59 1.65 0.14 12.33
N GLU A 60 2.81 -0.42 12.02
CA GLU A 60 3.97 0.38 11.60
C GLU A 60 3.73 1.07 10.26
N TRP A 61 3.16 0.34 9.30
CA TRP A 61 2.78 0.86 8.00
C TRP A 61 1.85 2.05 8.15
N ARG A 62 0.79 1.86 8.94
CA ARG A 62 -0.20 2.90 9.20
C ARG A 62 0.42 4.12 9.85
N ARG A 63 1.30 3.92 10.81
CA ARG A 63 1.96 5.02 11.51
C ARG A 63 2.78 5.89 10.57
N LEU A 64 3.44 5.28 9.60
CA LEU A 64 4.26 6.01 8.64
C LEU A 64 3.43 6.76 7.60
N LEU A 65 2.28 6.24 7.22
CA LEU A 65 1.53 6.74 6.06
C LEU A 65 0.21 7.43 6.39
N HIS A 66 -0.38 7.17 7.56
CA HIS A 66 -1.73 7.64 7.88
C HIS A 66 -1.87 9.17 7.78
N ARG A 67 -0.84 9.92 8.16
CA ARG A 67 -0.88 11.39 8.14
C ARG A 67 -1.04 11.97 6.73
N PHE A 68 -0.76 11.18 5.70
CA PHE A 68 -0.88 11.64 4.31
C PHE A 68 -2.26 11.34 3.71
N TYR A 69 -3.13 10.64 4.43
CA TYR A 69 -4.43 10.22 3.91
C TYR A 69 -5.44 11.36 4.01
N ASP A 70 -5.78 11.94 2.85
CA ASP A 70 -6.80 12.97 2.75
C ASP A 70 -7.30 13.03 1.31
N PRO A 71 -8.46 12.45 1.01
CA PRO A 71 -9.30 11.65 1.90
C PRO A 71 -8.69 10.29 2.22
N PHE A 72 -9.35 9.54 3.12
CA PHE A 72 -8.91 8.17 3.43
C PHE A 72 -8.96 7.32 2.15
N PRO A 73 -7.92 6.50 1.89
CA PRO A 73 -7.85 5.76 0.63
C PRO A 73 -8.95 4.71 0.51
N THR A 74 -9.42 4.54 -0.72
CA THR A 74 -10.31 3.43 -1.06
C THR A 74 -9.45 2.21 -1.37
N VAL A 75 -9.75 1.08 -0.74
CA VAL A 75 -9.04 -0.17 -0.95
C VAL A 75 -9.98 -1.17 -1.60
N LEU A 76 -9.62 -1.62 -2.79
CA LEU A 76 -10.39 -2.61 -3.55
C LEU A 76 -9.46 -3.75 -3.95
N HIS A 77 -10.04 -4.91 -4.20
CA HIS A 77 -9.28 -6.06 -4.67
C HIS A 77 -9.62 -6.32 -6.13
N TYR A 78 -8.60 -6.65 -6.90
CA TYR A 78 -8.69 -6.88 -8.34
C TYR A 78 -8.04 -8.20 -8.68
N GLU A 79 -8.54 -8.86 -9.71
CA GLU A 79 -7.85 -10.01 -10.29
C GLU A 79 -7.53 -9.73 -11.75
N GLN A 80 -6.41 -10.27 -12.20
CA GLN A 80 -5.99 -10.10 -13.58
C GLN A 80 -6.83 -10.98 -14.49
N VAL A 81 -7.37 -10.38 -15.57
CA VAL A 81 -8.19 -11.12 -16.54
C VAL A 81 -7.55 -11.19 -17.92
N CYS A 82 -6.49 -10.43 -18.14
CA CYS A 82 -5.75 -10.43 -19.42
C CYS A 82 -4.25 -10.36 -19.17
#